data_23d27f1ee3e32f43c6ad549f7e31471d
#
_entry.id   23d27f1ee3e32f43c6ad549f7e31471d
#
_cell.length_a   1.000
_cell.length_b   1.000
_cell.length_c   1.000
_cell.angle_alpha   90.00
_cell.angle_beta   90.00
_cell.angle_gamma   90.00
#
_symmetry.space_group_name_H-M   'P 1'
#
loop_
_entity.id
_entity.type
_entity.pdbx_description
1 polymer ?
#
loop_
_entity_poly.entity_id
_entity_poly.type
_entity_poly.pdbx_seq_one_letter_code
_entity_poly.pdbx_strand_id
1 'polypeptide(L)'
;MSNPDTPEFLVAEAQLVLGEARRQKSERTKTIGEPIQLPGKALAIRIHKGYAWVAENTTVARKMELESGNTLQIYRGHTGPVTSIAFCDKDPSSNDGSILITGSWDKTIKLWDTANKDLISSTEAHSDFVKCLFVFPSLKLLVSGGSDKIVRFWDLSDAVSGKPLPSMGFITAHTRPLSCIDGVALSETSAILYTGDSMGAIKIWDLVKETGAAPRWKSTLKAELSHHRTGINDMRFGGGQLWTASADDTAQILADPTSLQPTVKPPVSITHPAAVRCILPLSVTDLAEPYLITGAGDVIRVYDVSSLEEPELVNEVDAHWHDVTALDLWVRPTVGADGKTRVEPWVVSTSLDGTIRKWRLADLLAQPPPPRSGPPKTTQTAPAPQTSSKFEMTEEEERELAELLDSD
;
A
#
# COMPACT_ATOMS: atom_id res chain seq x y z
N MET A 1 -28.14 -40.56 -27.28
CA MET A 1 -28.67 -39.31 -26.71
C MET A 1 -27.47 -38.51 -26.24
N SER A 2 -27.08 -37.58 -27.05
CA SER A 2 -25.94 -36.70 -26.89
C SER A 2 -26.20 -35.68 -25.78
N ASN A 3 -25.24 -35.54 -24.90
CA ASN A 3 -25.21 -34.50 -23.86
C ASN A 3 -24.98 -33.15 -24.53
N PRO A 4 -25.75 -32.10 -24.19
CA PRO A 4 -25.56 -30.78 -24.75
C PRO A 4 -24.42 -30.06 -24.07
N ASP A 5 -23.55 -29.55 -24.90
CA ASP A 5 -22.66 -28.38 -24.81
C ASP A 5 -22.53 -27.70 -23.44
N THR A 6 -21.41 -27.96 -22.79
CA THR A 6 -20.79 -26.96 -21.90
C THR A 6 -20.33 -25.80 -22.77
N PRO A 7 -20.69 -24.54 -22.47
CA PRO A 7 -20.19 -23.41 -23.21
C PRO A 7 -18.67 -23.38 -23.05
N GLU A 8 -17.94 -23.61 -24.12
CA GLU A 8 -16.53 -23.25 -24.20
C GLU A 8 -16.47 -21.71 -24.02
N PHE A 9 -16.01 -21.27 -22.85
CA PHE A 9 -15.69 -19.87 -22.62
C PHE A 9 -14.58 -19.51 -23.61
N LEU A 10 -14.89 -18.71 -24.59
CA LEU A 10 -13.92 -18.07 -25.47
C LEU A 10 -13.04 -17.17 -24.60
N VAL A 11 -11.89 -17.69 -24.18
CA VAL A 11 -10.89 -16.94 -23.48
C VAL A 11 -10.21 -16.03 -24.52
N ALA A 12 -10.30 -14.72 -24.35
CA ALA A 12 -9.65 -13.80 -25.24
C ALA A 12 -8.13 -14.08 -25.29
N GLU A 13 -7.52 -14.08 -26.47
CA GLU A 13 -6.10 -14.36 -26.68
C GLU A 13 -5.20 -13.54 -25.73
N ALA A 14 -5.56 -12.29 -25.50
CA ALA A 14 -4.89 -11.42 -24.52
C ALA A 14 -4.88 -12.01 -23.10
N GLN A 15 -5.93 -12.69 -22.67
CA GLN A 15 -5.99 -13.34 -21.36
C GLN A 15 -5.08 -14.56 -21.29
N LEU A 16 -4.95 -15.31 -22.37
CA LEU A 16 -4.03 -16.45 -22.46
C LEU A 16 -2.57 -15.99 -22.40
N VAL A 17 -2.23 -14.93 -23.14
CA VAL A 17 -0.88 -14.32 -23.13
C VAL A 17 -0.53 -13.79 -21.75
N LEU A 18 -1.45 -13.08 -21.10
CA LEU A 18 -1.25 -12.58 -19.73
C LEU A 18 -1.11 -13.72 -18.72
N GLY A 19 -1.91 -14.79 -18.88
CA GLY A 19 -1.83 -15.98 -18.03
C GLY A 19 -0.48 -16.68 -18.15
N GLU A 20 0.03 -16.84 -19.36
CA GLU A 20 1.33 -17.45 -19.62
C GLU A 20 2.47 -16.58 -19.08
N ALA A 21 2.45 -15.26 -19.32
CA ALA A 21 3.44 -14.32 -18.79
C ALA A 21 3.49 -14.36 -17.25
N ARG A 22 2.33 -14.40 -16.59
CA ARG A 22 2.25 -14.54 -15.12
C ARG A 22 2.78 -15.88 -14.64
N ARG A 23 2.51 -16.97 -15.35
CA ARG A 23 3.01 -18.30 -15.02
C ARG A 23 4.54 -18.35 -15.11
N GLN A 24 5.12 -17.83 -16.19
CA GLN A 24 6.57 -17.75 -16.38
C GLN A 24 7.22 -16.86 -15.30
N LYS A 25 6.59 -15.74 -14.95
CA LYS A 25 7.07 -14.87 -13.89
C LYS A 25 6.98 -15.56 -12.52
N SER A 26 5.90 -16.29 -12.23
CA SER A 26 5.74 -17.07 -11.00
C SER A 26 6.88 -18.07 -10.80
N GLU A 27 7.24 -18.82 -11.85
CA GLU A 27 8.35 -19.77 -11.78
C GLU A 27 9.71 -19.04 -11.56
N ARG A 28 9.95 -17.93 -12.27
CA ARG A 28 11.18 -17.14 -12.14
C ARG A 28 11.35 -16.53 -10.74
N THR A 29 10.26 -16.06 -10.16
CA THR A 29 10.28 -15.40 -8.84
C THR A 29 10.06 -16.35 -7.66
N LYS A 30 9.95 -17.65 -7.89
CA LYS A 30 9.53 -18.66 -6.90
C LYS A 30 10.36 -18.68 -5.62
N THR A 31 11.65 -18.38 -5.71
CA THR A 31 12.58 -18.42 -4.57
C THR A 31 13.10 -17.05 -4.16
N ILE A 32 12.75 -15.99 -4.89
CA ILE A 32 13.28 -14.64 -4.65
C ILE A 32 12.60 -14.03 -3.42
N GLY A 33 13.37 -13.40 -2.54
CA GLY A 33 12.85 -12.67 -1.37
C GLY A 33 12.31 -13.58 -0.26
N GLU A 34 12.80 -14.82 -0.17
CA GLU A 34 12.42 -15.79 0.88
C GLU A 34 10.90 -15.87 1.09
N PRO A 35 10.13 -16.34 0.11
CA PRO A 35 8.67 -16.24 0.12
C PRO A 35 8.03 -17.07 1.25
N ILE A 36 7.13 -16.44 1.99
CA ILE A 36 6.24 -17.08 2.94
C ILE A 36 4.85 -17.17 2.29
N GLN A 37 4.35 -18.39 2.08
CA GLN A 37 3.06 -18.61 1.44
C GLN A 37 1.91 -18.39 2.44
N LEU A 38 0.93 -17.59 2.05
CA LEU A 38 -0.30 -17.37 2.80
C LEU A 38 -1.43 -18.22 2.24
N PRO A 39 -2.42 -18.61 3.07
CA PRO A 39 -3.65 -19.25 2.59
C PRO A 39 -4.54 -18.33 1.75
N GLY A 40 -4.42 -17.03 1.95
CA GLY A 40 -5.14 -15.98 1.24
C GLY A 40 -4.23 -14.89 0.69
N LYS A 41 -4.83 -13.83 0.15
CA LYS A 41 -4.11 -12.66 -0.34
C LYS A 41 -4.01 -11.63 0.77
N ALA A 42 -2.80 -11.14 1.04
CA ALA A 42 -2.60 -10.05 1.97
C ALA A 42 -3.07 -8.73 1.37
N LEU A 43 -3.91 -8.00 2.09
CA LEU A 43 -4.41 -6.69 1.71
C LEU A 43 -3.68 -5.55 2.45
N ALA A 44 -3.20 -5.82 3.66
CA ALA A 44 -2.36 -4.92 4.43
C ALA A 44 -1.39 -5.70 5.31
N ILE A 45 -0.25 -5.11 5.62
CA ILE A 45 0.71 -5.63 6.59
C ILE A 45 1.14 -4.51 7.54
N ARG A 46 1.42 -4.90 8.79
CA ARG A 46 2.09 -4.05 9.78
C ARG A 46 3.10 -4.89 10.54
N ILE A 47 4.30 -4.37 10.68
CA ILE A 47 5.30 -4.94 11.56
C ILE A 47 5.16 -4.31 12.93
N HIS A 48 4.85 -5.15 13.93
CA HIS A 48 4.70 -4.68 15.30
C HIS A 48 5.38 -5.65 16.24
N LYS A 49 6.28 -5.15 17.10
CA LYS A 49 7.10 -5.95 18.04
C LYS A 49 7.86 -7.10 17.38
N GLY A 50 8.40 -6.87 16.17
CA GLY A 50 9.17 -7.88 15.43
C GLY A 50 8.33 -8.95 14.71
N TYR A 51 7.00 -8.91 14.83
CA TYR A 51 6.08 -9.82 14.16
C TYR A 51 5.36 -9.15 13.01
N ALA A 52 5.05 -9.92 11.97
CA ALA A 52 4.18 -9.47 10.91
C ALA A 52 2.70 -9.69 11.27
N TRP A 53 1.90 -8.65 11.10
CA TRP A 53 0.46 -8.68 11.26
C TRP A 53 -0.17 -8.41 9.92
N VAL A 54 -0.95 -9.36 9.43
CA VAL A 54 -1.44 -9.39 8.05
C VAL A 54 -2.95 -9.38 8.06
N ALA A 55 -3.54 -8.46 7.28
CA ALA A 55 -4.95 -8.48 6.94
C ALA A 55 -5.16 -9.26 5.65
N GLU A 56 -6.07 -10.23 5.65
CA GLU A 56 -6.30 -11.12 4.53
C GLU A 56 -7.69 -10.97 3.91
N ASN A 57 -7.77 -11.25 2.63
CA ASN A 57 -9.06 -11.33 1.93
C ASN A 57 -9.92 -12.54 2.39
N THR A 58 -9.37 -13.43 3.19
CA THR A 58 -10.02 -14.62 3.76
C THR A 58 -10.74 -14.37 5.08
N THR A 59 -11.12 -13.12 5.37
CA THR A 59 -11.88 -12.71 6.57
C THR A 59 -11.12 -12.76 7.90
N VAL A 60 -9.81 -12.96 7.87
CA VAL A 60 -8.98 -13.07 9.08
C VAL A 60 -7.85 -12.04 9.11
N ALA A 61 -7.42 -11.70 10.30
CA ALA A 61 -6.11 -11.12 10.52
C ALA A 61 -5.19 -12.19 11.13
N ARG A 62 -3.90 -12.12 10.82
CA ARG A 62 -2.91 -13.13 11.20
C ARG A 62 -1.66 -12.49 11.79
N LYS A 63 -1.16 -13.06 12.90
CA LYS A 63 0.17 -12.76 13.44
C LYS A 63 1.14 -13.84 13.00
N MET A 64 2.27 -13.45 12.47
CA MET A 64 3.28 -14.36 11.93
C MET A 64 4.68 -14.01 12.42
N GLU A 65 5.49 -15.02 12.57
CA GLU A 65 6.92 -14.89 12.78
C GLU A 65 7.63 -14.87 11.41
N LEU A 66 8.36 -13.81 11.12
CA LEU A 66 9.00 -13.63 9.81
C LEU A 66 10.22 -14.54 9.61
N GLU A 67 10.91 -14.94 10.68
CA GLU A 67 12.06 -15.83 10.57
C GLU A 67 11.68 -17.21 10.05
N SER A 68 10.72 -17.85 10.72
CA SER A 68 10.28 -19.21 10.41
C SER A 68 9.16 -19.26 9.37
N GLY A 69 8.47 -18.13 9.12
CA GLY A 69 7.26 -18.08 8.30
C GLY A 69 6.03 -18.68 8.99
N ASN A 70 6.12 -19.02 10.28
CA ASN A 70 5.04 -19.67 11.00
C ASN A 70 3.92 -18.70 11.40
N THR A 71 2.68 -19.15 11.25
CA THR A 71 1.53 -18.44 11.82
C THR A 71 1.46 -18.72 13.32
N LEU A 72 1.54 -17.66 14.14
CA LEU A 72 1.44 -17.75 15.60
C LEU A 72 -0.01 -17.63 16.09
N GLN A 73 -0.77 -16.69 15.51
CA GLN A 73 -2.14 -16.42 15.92
C GLN A 73 -3.01 -16.08 14.70
N ILE A 74 -4.29 -16.45 14.78
CA ILE A 74 -5.31 -16.12 13.78
C ILE A 74 -6.50 -15.49 14.50
N TYR A 75 -6.93 -14.31 14.05
CA TYR A 75 -8.06 -13.56 14.56
C TYR A 75 -9.26 -13.76 13.65
N ARG A 76 -10.26 -14.53 14.14
CA ARG A 76 -11.46 -14.93 13.39
C ARG A 76 -12.68 -14.25 13.96
N GLY A 77 -13.58 -13.76 13.10
CA GLY A 77 -14.83 -13.15 13.51
C GLY A 77 -15.36 -12.06 12.58
N HIS A 78 -14.54 -11.63 11.61
CA HIS A 78 -15.03 -10.87 10.47
C HIS A 78 -15.75 -11.79 9.49
N THR A 79 -16.76 -11.26 8.78
CA THR A 79 -17.52 -11.98 7.74
C THR A 79 -17.15 -11.51 6.33
N GLY A 80 -16.32 -10.50 6.21
CA GLY A 80 -15.77 -9.97 4.96
C GLY A 80 -14.25 -9.82 5.03
N PRO A 81 -13.58 -9.56 3.90
CA PRO A 81 -12.15 -9.28 3.83
C PRO A 81 -11.70 -8.24 4.86
N VAL A 82 -10.60 -8.53 5.57
CA VAL A 82 -9.96 -7.55 6.46
C VAL A 82 -9.06 -6.67 5.62
N THR A 83 -9.26 -5.37 5.66
CA THR A 83 -8.60 -4.41 4.77
C THR A 83 -7.55 -3.55 5.45
N SER A 84 -7.65 -3.39 6.76
CA SER A 84 -6.78 -2.47 7.50
C SER A 84 -6.49 -2.98 8.91
N ILE A 85 -5.29 -2.63 9.38
CA ILE A 85 -4.77 -3.01 10.70
C ILE A 85 -4.19 -1.77 11.37
N ALA A 86 -4.51 -1.61 12.66
CA ALA A 86 -3.92 -0.62 13.53
C ALA A 86 -3.74 -1.21 14.94
N PHE A 87 -3.03 -0.49 15.80
CA PHE A 87 -2.78 -0.90 17.18
C PHE A 87 -3.10 0.23 18.15
N CYS A 88 -3.55 -0.13 19.34
CA CYS A 88 -3.61 0.76 20.49
C CYS A 88 -3.25 0.01 21.78
N ASP A 89 -3.10 0.73 22.87
CA ASP A 89 -2.65 0.19 24.15
C ASP A 89 -3.84 -0.14 25.04
N LYS A 90 -3.69 -1.20 25.86
CA LYS A 90 -4.61 -1.46 26.98
C LYS A 90 -4.39 -0.45 28.09
N ASP A 91 -3.14 -0.20 28.42
CA ASP A 91 -2.72 0.82 29.36
C ASP A 91 -2.22 2.04 28.58
N PRO A 92 -2.84 3.20 28.76
CA PRO A 92 -2.45 4.42 28.08
C PRO A 92 -1.00 4.85 28.26
N SER A 93 -0.34 4.33 29.29
CA SER A 93 1.07 4.62 29.61
C SER A 93 2.06 3.62 29.02
N SER A 94 1.58 2.48 28.47
CA SER A 94 2.48 1.37 28.09
C SER A 94 3.11 1.56 26.70
N ASN A 95 2.45 2.22 25.79
CA ASN A 95 2.85 2.33 24.36
C ASN A 95 3.24 0.96 23.77
N ASP A 96 2.52 -0.08 24.16
CA ASP A 96 2.87 -1.47 23.85
C ASP A 96 2.05 -2.08 22.71
N GLY A 97 1.03 -1.38 22.20
CA GLY A 97 0.16 -1.87 21.12
C GLY A 97 -0.45 -3.23 21.44
N SER A 98 -0.95 -3.41 22.66
CA SER A 98 -1.48 -4.68 23.17
C SER A 98 -2.89 -5.00 22.65
N ILE A 99 -3.53 -4.07 21.94
CA ILE A 99 -4.82 -4.24 21.27
C ILE A 99 -4.62 -4.11 19.77
N LEU A 100 -5.02 -5.14 19.03
CA LEU A 100 -5.12 -5.13 17.59
C LEU A 100 -6.48 -4.54 17.18
N ILE A 101 -6.49 -3.60 16.24
CA ILE A 101 -7.69 -3.02 15.63
C ILE A 101 -7.74 -3.48 14.18
N THR A 102 -8.88 -4.02 13.75
CA THR A 102 -9.10 -4.48 12.37
C THR A 102 -10.33 -3.83 11.76
N GLY A 103 -10.21 -3.38 10.53
CA GLY A 103 -11.32 -2.88 9.71
C GLY A 103 -11.61 -3.83 8.54
N SER A 104 -12.89 -4.03 8.22
CA SER A 104 -13.32 -5.04 7.24
C SER A 104 -14.43 -4.55 6.30
N TRP A 105 -14.57 -5.26 5.20
CA TRP A 105 -15.69 -5.11 4.27
C TRP A 105 -17.04 -5.50 4.91
N ASP A 106 -17.03 -6.19 6.04
CA ASP A 106 -18.24 -6.44 6.82
C ASP A 106 -18.78 -5.18 7.53
N LYS A 107 -18.19 -3.99 7.26
CA LYS A 107 -18.59 -2.67 7.79
C LYS A 107 -18.25 -2.46 9.27
N THR A 108 -17.58 -3.44 9.89
CA THR A 108 -17.26 -3.40 11.32
C THR A 108 -15.80 -3.08 11.58
N ILE A 109 -15.55 -2.48 12.73
CA ILE A 109 -14.24 -2.39 13.36
C ILE A 109 -14.25 -3.32 14.56
N LYS A 110 -13.23 -4.16 14.69
CA LYS A 110 -13.09 -5.09 15.82
C LYS A 110 -11.79 -4.86 16.55
N LEU A 111 -11.86 -4.94 17.87
CA LEU A 111 -10.72 -4.85 18.78
C LEU A 111 -10.43 -6.23 19.35
N TRP A 112 -9.13 -6.60 19.37
CA TRP A 112 -8.68 -7.91 19.79
C TRP A 112 -7.53 -7.78 20.78
N ASP A 113 -7.54 -8.60 21.80
CA ASP A 113 -6.40 -8.77 22.68
C ASP A 113 -5.27 -9.51 21.96
N THR A 114 -4.09 -8.90 21.85
CA THR A 114 -2.95 -9.52 21.17
C THR A 114 -2.31 -10.66 21.93
N ALA A 115 -2.57 -10.81 23.24
CA ALA A 115 -2.00 -11.88 24.06
C ALA A 115 -2.78 -13.20 23.91
N ASN A 116 -4.12 -13.14 24.04
CA ASN A 116 -4.99 -14.32 24.08
C ASN A 116 -5.89 -14.49 22.85
N LYS A 117 -5.90 -13.53 21.93
CA LYS A 117 -6.72 -13.47 20.68
C LYS A 117 -8.22 -13.23 20.91
N ASP A 118 -8.61 -12.89 22.14
CA ASP A 118 -10.00 -12.67 22.44
C ASP A 118 -10.54 -11.41 21.74
N LEU A 119 -11.76 -11.50 21.24
CA LEU A 119 -12.50 -10.35 20.75
C LEU A 119 -12.90 -9.48 21.95
N ILE A 120 -12.34 -8.27 22.03
CA ILE A 120 -12.71 -7.30 23.07
C ILE A 120 -14.03 -6.63 22.72
N SER A 121 -14.13 -6.05 21.53
CA SER A 121 -15.33 -5.35 21.08
C SER A 121 -15.53 -5.40 19.58
N SER A 122 -16.77 -5.20 19.15
CA SER A 122 -17.15 -5.05 17.75
C SER A 122 -18.05 -3.84 17.59
N THR A 123 -17.69 -2.96 16.66
CA THR A 123 -18.40 -1.71 16.39
C THR A 123 -18.86 -1.69 14.94
N GLU A 124 -20.16 -1.49 14.72
CA GLU A 124 -20.70 -1.17 13.39
C GLU A 124 -20.24 0.25 13.01
N ALA A 125 -19.19 0.31 12.20
CA ALA A 125 -18.47 1.56 11.99
C ALA A 125 -18.97 2.35 10.79
N HIS A 126 -19.34 1.69 9.70
CA HIS A 126 -19.71 2.33 8.44
C HIS A 126 -20.94 1.68 7.81
N SER A 127 -21.64 2.42 6.96
CA SER A 127 -22.75 1.87 6.18
C SER A 127 -22.30 1.05 4.97
N ASP A 128 -21.00 1.15 4.63
CA ASP A 128 -20.32 0.40 3.57
C ASP A 128 -18.92 -0.03 4.07
N PHE A 129 -18.09 -0.62 3.21
CA PHE A 129 -16.80 -1.21 3.53
C PHE A 129 -15.88 -0.25 4.31
N VAL A 130 -15.30 -0.71 5.42
CA VAL A 130 -14.17 -0.03 6.05
C VAL A 130 -12.95 -0.23 5.16
N LYS A 131 -12.27 0.85 4.79
CA LYS A 131 -11.12 0.83 3.88
C LYS A 131 -9.79 1.06 4.58
N CYS A 132 -9.76 2.03 5.47
CA CYS A 132 -8.55 2.47 6.14
C CYS A 132 -8.80 2.83 7.60
N LEU A 133 -7.78 2.60 8.42
CA LEU A 133 -7.73 2.92 9.83
C LEU A 133 -6.44 3.68 10.13
N PHE A 134 -6.54 4.68 10.99
CA PHE A 134 -5.41 5.42 11.52
C PHE A 134 -5.62 5.71 13.01
N VAL A 135 -4.58 5.53 13.83
CA VAL A 135 -4.63 5.78 15.27
C VAL A 135 -3.70 6.94 15.61
N PHE A 136 -4.21 7.89 16.37
CA PHE A 136 -3.42 8.87 17.09
C PHE A 136 -3.22 8.37 18.54
N PRO A 137 -2.09 7.73 18.89
CA PRO A 137 -1.93 7.10 20.20
C PRO A 137 -2.00 8.12 21.34
N SER A 138 -1.33 9.26 21.20
CA SER A 138 -1.32 10.34 22.21
C SER A 138 -2.69 10.94 22.48
N LEU A 139 -3.59 10.92 21.47
CA LEU A 139 -4.94 11.46 21.55
C LEU A 139 -5.98 10.41 21.94
N LYS A 140 -5.59 9.13 21.99
CA LYS A 140 -6.50 7.97 22.15
C LYS A 140 -7.66 8.04 21.13
N LEU A 141 -7.32 8.41 19.90
CA LEU A 141 -8.26 8.63 18.82
C LEU A 141 -8.01 7.65 17.69
N LEU A 142 -9.04 6.88 17.34
CA LEU A 142 -9.06 6.10 16.11
C LEU A 142 -9.85 6.88 15.05
N VAL A 143 -9.29 6.93 13.86
CA VAL A 143 -9.94 7.48 12.67
C VAL A 143 -10.16 6.35 11.68
N SER A 144 -11.36 6.25 11.13
CA SER A 144 -11.71 5.26 10.10
C SER A 144 -12.27 5.93 8.86
N GLY A 145 -11.94 5.38 7.68
CA GLY A 145 -12.48 5.79 6.40
C GLY A 145 -13.16 4.63 5.68
N GLY A 146 -14.29 4.91 5.07
CA GLY A 146 -15.10 3.90 4.42
C GLY A 146 -15.46 4.21 2.97
N SER A 147 -16.00 3.18 2.29
CA SER A 147 -16.63 3.33 0.97
C SER A 147 -17.89 4.17 1.01
N ASP A 148 -18.47 4.38 2.19
CA ASP A 148 -19.58 5.31 2.43
C ASP A 148 -19.20 6.79 2.37
N LYS A 149 -17.91 7.08 2.04
CA LYS A 149 -17.35 8.43 1.86
C LYS A 149 -17.25 9.25 3.15
N ILE A 150 -17.39 8.60 4.31
CA ILE A 150 -17.37 9.22 5.62
C ILE A 150 -16.07 8.89 6.32
N VAL A 151 -15.46 9.91 6.95
CA VAL A 151 -14.41 9.73 7.96
C VAL A 151 -15.06 9.77 9.32
N ARG A 152 -14.80 8.79 10.19
CA ARG A 152 -15.37 8.73 11.54
C ARG A 152 -14.28 8.74 12.60
N PHE A 153 -14.60 9.35 13.73
CA PHE A 153 -13.73 9.49 14.89
C PHE A 153 -14.28 8.63 16.03
N TRP A 154 -13.39 7.85 16.69
CA TRP A 154 -13.74 6.91 17.74
C TRP A 154 -12.84 7.10 18.95
N ASP A 155 -13.42 7.06 20.15
CA ASP A 155 -12.67 7.13 21.39
C ASP A 155 -12.05 5.77 21.75
N LEU A 156 -10.74 5.76 21.97
CA LEU A 156 -9.99 4.60 22.45
C LEU A 156 -9.65 4.67 23.95
N SER A 157 -10.17 5.66 24.67
CA SER A 157 -9.83 5.85 26.11
C SER A 157 -10.21 4.65 26.97
N ASP A 158 -11.27 3.92 26.59
CA ASP A 158 -11.77 2.72 27.26
C ASP A 158 -11.90 1.54 26.28
N ALA A 159 -10.83 1.30 25.51
CA ALA A 159 -10.79 0.26 24.48
C ALA A 159 -10.95 -1.17 25.04
N VAL A 160 -10.78 -1.37 26.35
CA VAL A 160 -10.88 -2.66 27.05
C VAL A 160 -12.28 -2.94 27.62
N SER A 161 -13.23 -2.01 27.57
CA SER A 161 -14.56 -2.12 28.19
C SER A 161 -15.45 -3.23 27.65
N GLY A 162 -15.11 -3.80 26.50
CA GLY A 162 -15.96 -4.77 25.80
C GLY A 162 -17.16 -4.15 25.09
N LYS A 163 -17.32 -2.83 25.16
CA LYS A 163 -18.44 -2.11 24.51
C LYS A 163 -18.02 -1.64 23.11
N PRO A 164 -18.98 -1.40 22.21
CA PRO A 164 -18.71 -0.71 20.95
C PRO A 164 -18.04 0.64 21.19
N LEU A 165 -17.12 1.03 20.28
CA LEU A 165 -16.38 2.28 20.38
C LEU A 165 -17.31 3.49 20.35
N PRO A 166 -17.17 4.45 21.28
CA PRO A 166 -17.93 5.69 21.26
C PRO A 166 -17.56 6.56 20.07
N SER A 167 -18.56 7.08 19.35
CA SER A 167 -18.33 8.02 18.25
C SER A 167 -18.01 9.41 18.79
N MET A 168 -16.91 9.98 18.30
CA MET A 168 -16.41 11.32 18.66
C MET A 168 -16.64 12.35 17.54
N GLY A 169 -17.39 12.02 16.50
CA GLY A 169 -17.69 12.88 15.36
C GLY A 169 -17.39 12.23 14.01
N PHE A 170 -17.60 12.97 12.94
CA PHE A 170 -17.39 12.50 11.57
C PHE A 170 -17.22 13.66 10.58
N ILE A 171 -16.70 13.34 9.38
CA ILE A 171 -16.53 14.24 8.24
C ILE A 171 -17.28 13.64 7.05
N THR A 172 -18.11 14.44 6.36
CA THR A 172 -18.90 14.03 5.17
C THR A 172 -18.49 14.76 3.89
N ALA A 173 -17.33 15.43 3.88
CA ALA A 173 -16.94 16.31 2.79
C ALA A 173 -16.33 15.59 1.57
N HIS A 174 -16.12 14.26 1.60
CA HIS A 174 -15.70 13.50 0.45
C HIS A 174 -16.89 13.09 -0.44
N THR A 175 -16.72 13.23 -1.74
CA THR A 175 -17.73 12.82 -2.74
C THR A 175 -17.49 11.41 -3.25
N ARG A 176 -16.33 10.83 -2.94
CA ARG A 176 -15.88 9.51 -3.38
C ARG A 176 -15.41 8.66 -2.19
N PRO A 177 -15.37 7.32 -2.36
CA PRO A 177 -14.83 6.41 -1.35
C PRO A 177 -13.45 6.81 -0.88
N LEU A 178 -13.22 6.72 0.43
CA LEU A 178 -11.91 6.91 1.02
C LEU A 178 -11.03 5.69 0.75
N SER A 179 -9.75 5.92 0.55
CA SER A 179 -8.75 4.86 0.32
C SER A 179 -7.63 4.86 1.35
N CYS A 180 -7.20 6.03 1.81
CA CYS A 180 -6.12 6.14 2.78
C CYS A 180 -6.33 7.32 3.74
N ILE A 181 -5.73 7.19 4.92
CA ILE A 181 -5.74 8.19 5.98
C ILE A 181 -4.35 8.19 6.62
N ASP A 182 -3.84 9.38 6.92
CA ASP A 182 -2.67 9.59 7.77
C ASP A 182 -2.80 10.89 8.54
N GLY A 183 -1.91 11.16 9.50
CA GLY A 183 -2.01 12.38 10.29
C GLY A 183 -0.92 12.53 11.34
N VAL A 184 -0.88 13.69 11.96
CA VAL A 184 0.05 14.02 13.03
C VAL A 184 -0.66 14.74 14.16
N ALA A 185 -0.43 14.30 15.39
CA ALA A 185 -0.86 15.02 16.59
C ALA A 185 0.05 16.23 16.81
N LEU A 186 -0.55 17.40 17.01
CA LEU A 186 0.17 18.63 17.31
C LEU A 186 0.21 18.92 18.81
N SER A 187 -0.83 18.54 19.52
CA SER A 187 -0.97 18.67 20.98
C SER A 187 -1.92 17.60 21.51
N GLU A 188 -2.20 17.57 22.81
CA GLU A 188 -3.19 16.67 23.42
C GLU A 188 -4.64 16.92 22.95
N THR A 189 -4.89 18.05 22.29
CA THR A 189 -6.21 18.48 21.86
C THR A 189 -6.31 18.86 20.40
N SER A 190 -5.22 18.74 19.63
CA SER A 190 -5.19 19.15 18.23
C SER A 190 -4.33 18.21 17.38
N ALA A 191 -4.75 18.02 16.14
CA ALA A 191 -4.06 17.20 15.15
C ALA A 191 -4.30 17.73 13.74
N ILE A 192 -3.42 17.35 12.81
CA ILE A 192 -3.66 17.47 11.38
C ILE A 192 -3.98 16.07 10.84
N LEU A 193 -5.04 15.97 10.06
CA LEU A 193 -5.47 14.74 9.40
C LEU A 193 -5.40 14.92 7.89
N TYR A 194 -4.87 13.92 7.21
CA TYR A 194 -4.82 13.80 5.76
C TYR A 194 -5.76 12.68 5.34
N THR A 195 -6.60 12.92 4.35
CA THR A 195 -7.55 11.93 3.82
C THR A 195 -7.47 11.89 2.31
N GLY A 196 -7.24 10.72 1.73
CA GLY A 196 -7.16 10.50 0.29
C GLY A 196 -8.35 9.68 -0.21
N ASP A 197 -8.88 10.04 -1.39
CA ASP A 197 -10.02 9.37 -1.98
C ASP A 197 -9.69 8.64 -3.30
N SER A 198 -10.65 7.90 -3.81
CA SER A 198 -10.53 7.07 -5.01
C SER A 198 -10.48 7.85 -6.33
N MET A 199 -10.51 9.19 -6.28
CA MET A 199 -10.40 10.06 -7.47
C MET A 199 -9.18 10.97 -7.43
N GLY A 200 -8.31 10.83 -6.41
CA GLY A 200 -7.08 11.60 -6.32
C GLY A 200 -7.17 12.87 -5.49
N ALA A 201 -8.31 13.17 -4.90
CA ALA A 201 -8.43 14.31 -4.00
C ALA A 201 -7.85 13.97 -2.63
N ILE A 202 -6.94 14.82 -2.15
CA ILE A 202 -6.38 14.76 -0.80
C ILE A 202 -6.88 15.98 -0.05
N LYS A 203 -7.52 15.76 1.11
CA LYS A 203 -8.00 16.82 1.98
C LYS A 203 -7.22 16.86 3.26
N ILE A 204 -6.86 18.07 3.67
CA ILE A 204 -6.11 18.36 4.88
C ILE A 204 -7.06 19.02 5.88
N TRP A 205 -7.12 18.45 7.08
CA TRP A 205 -8.04 18.87 8.12
C TRP A 205 -7.29 19.29 9.36
N ASP A 206 -7.66 20.44 9.94
CA ASP A 206 -7.33 20.78 11.31
C ASP A 206 -8.37 20.15 12.23
N LEU A 207 -7.93 19.30 13.14
CA LEU A 207 -8.74 18.65 14.16
C LEU A 207 -8.51 19.32 15.50
N VAL A 208 -9.60 19.69 16.19
CA VAL A 208 -9.57 20.26 17.54
C VAL A 208 -10.56 19.51 18.41
N LYS A 209 -10.10 19.07 19.58
CA LYS A 209 -10.93 18.42 20.58
C LYS A 209 -11.75 19.46 21.34
N GLU A 210 -13.06 19.42 21.20
CA GLU A 210 -13.98 20.25 21.98
C GLU A 210 -14.21 19.60 23.36
N THR A 211 -13.97 20.37 24.41
CA THR A 211 -14.18 19.95 25.79
C THR A 211 -15.60 20.35 26.23
N GLY A 212 -16.35 19.42 26.82
CA GLY A 212 -17.71 19.64 27.26
C GLY A 212 -18.31 18.37 27.87
N ALA A 213 -19.61 18.38 28.14
CA ALA A 213 -20.34 17.22 28.69
C ALA A 213 -20.28 15.99 27.75
N ALA A 214 -20.12 16.22 26.44
CA ALA A 214 -19.89 15.18 25.42
C ALA A 214 -18.70 15.63 24.54
N PRO A 215 -17.47 15.19 24.83
CA PRO A 215 -16.29 15.58 24.06
C PRO A 215 -16.42 15.12 22.62
N ARG A 216 -16.04 15.96 21.67
CA ARG A 216 -16.08 15.68 20.23
C ARG A 216 -14.84 16.24 19.55
N TRP A 217 -14.51 15.66 18.39
CA TRP A 217 -13.51 16.23 17.49
C TRP A 217 -14.19 17.07 16.42
N LYS A 218 -13.86 18.36 16.41
CA LYS A 218 -14.26 19.27 15.34
C LYS A 218 -13.21 19.27 14.28
N SER A 219 -13.63 19.14 13.03
CA SER A 219 -12.78 19.19 11.85
C SER A 219 -13.03 20.44 11.04
N THR A 220 -11.96 21.11 10.62
CA THR A 220 -12.02 22.26 9.72
C THR A 220 -11.16 21.95 8.51
N LEU A 221 -11.73 22.07 7.29
CA LEU A 221 -10.96 21.87 6.06
C LEU A 221 -9.93 23.01 5.95
N LYS A 222 -8.66 22.63 5.89
CA LYS A 222 -7.53 23.56 5.75
C LYS A 222 -7.12 23.73 4.29
N ALA A 223 -7.01 22.63 3.56
CA ALA A 223 -6.63 22.64 2.15
C ALA A 223 -7.18 21.41 1.42
N GLU A 224 -7.29 21.53 0.12
CA GLU A 224 -7.57 20.43 -0.80
C GLU A 224 -6.48 20.39 -1.87
N LEU A 225 -5.89 19.20 -2.08
CA LEU A 225 -4.85 18.95 -3.06
C LEU A 225 -5.41 18.03 -4.14
N SER A 226 -5.16 18.38 -5.41
CA SER A 226 -5.64 17.65 -6.58
C SER A 226 -4.50 17.39 -7.58
N HIS A 227 -3.36 16.93 -7.05
CA HIS A 227 -2.17 16.69 -7.85
C HIS A 227 -2.20 15.35 -8.60
N HIS A 228 -2.99 14.40 -8.11
CA HIS A 228 -3.16 13.10 -8.75
C HIS A 228 -4.36 13.08 -9.69
N ARG A 229 -4.23 12.33 -10.78
CA ARG A 229 -5.30 12.17 -11.79
C ARG A 229 -6.31 11.09 -11.44
N THR A 230 -5.92 10.13 -10.59
CA THR A 230 -6.75 9.01 -10.15
C THR A 230 -6.50 8.69 -8.67
N GLY A 231 -7.17 7.66 -8.16
CA GLY A 231 -7.23 7.34 -6.74
C GLY A 231 -5.88 7.19 -6.03
N ILE A 232 -5.85 7.69 -4.80
CA ILE A 232 -4.71 7.55 -3.90
C ILE A 232 -4.74 6.15 -3.30
N ASN A 233 -3.66 5.39 -3.42
CA ASN A 233 -3.57 4.03 -2.90
C ASN A 233 -2.92 3.98 -1.51
N ASP A 234 -1.88 4.79 -1.28
CA ASP A 234 -1.18 4.88 0.01
C ASP A 234 -0.70 6.30 0.25
N MET A 235 -0.56 6.67 1.51
CA MET A 235 -0.16 8.00 1.92
C MET A 235 0.58 7.95 3.25
N ARG A 236 1.68 8.71 3.38
CA ARG A 236 2.47 8.84 4.59
C ARG A 236 2.85 10.29 4.83
N PHE A 237 2.69 10.74 6.07
CA PHE A 237 3.14 12.06 6.49
C PHE A 237 4.23 11.93 7.57
N GLY A 238 5.31 12.69 7.42
CA GLY A 238 6.37 12.76 8.40
C GLY A 238 7.49 13.71 7.96
N GLY A 239 8.23 14.26 8.92
CA GLY A 239 9.31 15.19 8.62
C GLY A 239 8.88 16.45 7.85
N GLY A 240 7.61 16.88 7.96
CA GLY A 240 7.07 18.00 7.20
C GLY A 240 6.76 17.67 5.73
N GLN A 241 6.80 16.42 5.33
CA GLN A 241 6.56 15.97 3.97
C GLN A 241 5.35 15.05 3.90
N LEU A 242 4.57 15.19 2.83
CA LEU A 242 3.48 14.27 2.48
C LEU A 242 3.91 13.44 1.27
N TRP A 243 3.96 12.14 1.46
CA TRP A 243 4.28 11.13 0.47
C TRP A 243 3.00 10.44 0.01
N THR A 244 2.78 10.33 -1.27
CA THR A 244 1.55 9.74 -1.82
C THR A 244 1.84 8.79 -2.95
N ALA A 245 1.08 7.70 -3.02
CA ALA A 245 1.08 6.73 -4.11
C ALA A 245 -0.29 6.71 -4.79
N SER A 246 -0.31 6.70 -6.10
CA SER A 246 -1.57 6.76 -6.86
C SER A 246 -1.66 5.69 -7.93
N ALA A 247 -2.88 5.40 -8.30
CA ALA A 247 -3.21 4.57 -9.46
C ALA A 247 -2.96 5.28 -10.81
N ASP A 248 -2.50 6.54 -10.80
CA ASP A 248 -2.07 7.29 -11.99
C ASP A 248 -0.60 7.05 -12.37
N ASP A 249 -0.01 5.97 -11.85
CA ASP A 249 1.37 5.54 -12.08
C ASP A 249 2.41 6.48 -11.47
N THR A 250 2.01 7.33 -10.51
CA THR A 250 2.93 8.26 -9.86
C THR A 250 3.02 8.08 -8.35
N ALA A 251 4.22 8.27 -7.81
CA ALA A 251 4.45 8.62 -6.41
C ALA A 251 4.82 10.10 -6.34
N GLN A 252 4.25 10.84 -5.39
CA GLN A 252 4.52 12.27 -5.25
C GLN A 252 4.98 12.63 -3.85
N ILE A 253 5.83 13.65 -3.79
CA ILE A 253 6.40 14.17 -2.56
C ILE A 253 6.05 15.66 -2.49
N LEU A 254 5.30 16.04 -1.49
CA LEU A 254 4.93 17.43 -1.23
C LEU A 254 5.55 17.90 0.08
N ALA A 255 6.45 18.86 -0.01
CA ALA A 255 7.01 19.53 1.17
C ALA A 255 6.00 20.54 1.72
N ASP A 256 5.89 20.61 3.04
CA ASP A 256 5.02 21.54 3.78
C ASP A 256 3.57 21.62 3.25
N PRO A 257 2.83 20.49 3.25
CA PRO A 257 1.47 20.45 2.68
C PRO A 257 0.47 21.36 3.42
N THR A 258 0.86 21.91 4.56
CA THR A 258 0.01 22.81 5.37
C THR A 258 0.23 24.28 5.09
N SER A 259 1.26 24.62 4.32
CA SER A 259 1.53 26.01 3.93
C SER A 259 0.53 26.47 2.89
N LEU A 260 -0.23 27.49 3.23
CA LEU A 260 -1.19 28.15 2.32
C LEU A 260 -0.53 29.24 1.44
N GLN A 261 0.79 29.32 1.44
CA GLN A 261 1.49 30.33 0.66
C GLN A 261 1.45 30.00 -0.84
N PRO A 262 1.19 30.98 -1.73
CA PRO A 262 1.16 30.75 -3.18
C PRO A 262 2.52 30.38 -3.78
N THR A 263 3.57 30.35 -2.97
CA THR A 263 4.95 29.98 -3.33
C THR A 263 5.27 28.50 -3.07
N VAL A 264 4.27 27.67 -2.71
CA VAL A 264 4.50 26.23 -2.52
C VAL A 264 4.96 25.64 -3.85
N LYS A 265 6.16 25.07 -3.86
CA LYS A 265 6.68 24.34 -5.01
C LYS A 265 5.70 23.22 -5.40
N PRO A 266 5.51 22.95 -6.68
CA PRO A 266 4.69 21.80 -7.09
C PRO A 266 5.27 20.52 -6.49
N PRO A 267 4.44 19.47 -6.27
CA PRO A 267 4.94 18.21 -5.76
C PRO A 267 5.95 17.61 -6.74
N VAL A 268 7.00 17.03 -6.19
CA VAL A 268 7.93 16.23 -6.99
C VAL A 268 7.24 14.91 -7.35
N SER A 269 7.22 14.58 -8.62
CA SER A 269 6.52 13.40 -9.13
C SER A 269 7.50 12.38 -9.69
N ILE A 270 7.44 11.16 -9.17
CA ILE A 270 8.19 10.00 -9.65
C ILE A 270 7.23 9.12 -10.46
N THR A 271 7.49 8.98 -11.76
CA THR A 271 6.68 8.17 -12.67
C THR A 271 7.11 6.70 -12.65
N HIS A 272 6.15 5.81 -12.70
CA HIS A 272 6.34 4.36 -12.74
C HIS A 272 5.67 3.76 -13.99
N PRO A 273 6.08 2.57 -14.43
CA PRO A 273 5.44 1.88 -15.55
C PRO A 273 4.05 1.31 -15.24
N ALA A 274 3.65 1.29 -13.96
CA ALA A 274 2.38 0.74 -13.48
C ALA A 274 1.92 1.49 -12.23
N ALA A 275 0.66 1.33 -11.88
CA ALA A 275 0.04 1.92 -10.69
C ALA A 275 0.87 1.68 -9.43
N VAL A 276 1.18 2.75 -8.70
CA VAL A 276 1.86 2.67 -7.41
C VAL A 276 0.83 2.31 -6.34
N ARG A 277 1.02 1.14 -5.71
CA ARG A 277 0.08 0.60 -4.74
C ARG A 277 0.44 0.95 -3.31
N CYS A 278 1.73 1.01 -3.01
CA CYS A 278 2.23 1.25 -1.66
C CYS A 278 3.57 1.96 -1.70
N ILE A 279 3.86 2.69 -0.63
CA ILE A 279 5.11 3.42 -0.43
C ILE A 279 5.64 3.20 0.98
N LEU A 280 6.95 3.19 1.08
CA LEU A 280 7.67 3.16 2.36
C LEU A 280 8.81 4.18 2.29
N PRO A 281 8.56 5.45 2.66
CA PRO A 281 9.63 6.43 2.81
C PRO A 281 10.39 6.13 4.10
N LEU A 282 11.67 5.79 4.00
CA LEU A 282 12.49 5.44 5.17
C LEU A 282 12.81 6.65 6.05
N SER A 283 12.71 7.86 5.51
CA SER A 283 12.87 9.11 6.25
C SER A 283 11.82 9.33 7.35
N VAL A 284 10.65 8.68 7.25
CA VAL A 284 9.60 8.74 8.28
C VAL A 284 9.59 7.53 9.21
N THR A 285 10.58 6.65 9.09
CA THR A 285 10.80 5.49 9.96
C THR A 285 11.92 5.78 10.97
N ASP A 286 12.12 4.87 11.92
CA ASP A 286 13.21 4.96 12.91
C ASP A 286 14.62 4.94 12.28
N LEU A 287 14.74 4.52 11.01
CA LEU A 287 16.01 4.54 10.28
C LEU A 287 16.41 5.95 9.85
N ALA A 288 15.44 6.82 9.57
CA ALA A 288 15.64 8.18 9.10
C ALA A 288 16.55 8.29 7.85
N GLU A 289 16.53 7.26 6.98
CA GLU A 289 17.36 7.19 5.77
C GLU A 289 16.67 7.89 4.60
N PRO A 290 17.41 8.54 3.68
CA PRO A 290 16.85 9.32 2.58
C PRO A 290 16.43 8.44 1.38
N TYR A 291 15.72 7.36 1.62
CA TYR A 291 15.27 6.47 0.57
C TYR A 291 13.75 6.32 0.58
N LEU A 292 13.19 6.25 -0.62
CA LEU A 292 11.79 5.90 -0.86
C LEU A 292 11.72 4.53 -1.53
N ILE A 293 10.96 3.62 -0.93
CA ILE A 293 10.67 2.30 -1.52
C ILE A 293 9.23 2.30 -2.00
N THR A 294 9.02 1.90 -3.26
CA THR A 294 7.69 1.88 -3.89
C THR A 294 7.35 0.47 -4.37
N GLY A 295 6.08 0.09 -4.23
CA GLY A 295 5.50 -1.09 -4.86
C GLY A 295 4.60 -0.65 -6.01
N ALA A 296 5.04 -0.86 -7.25
CA ALA A 296 4.30 -0.50 -8.46
C ALA A 296 4.14 -1.71 -9.37
N GLY A 297 2.87 -2.12 -9.58
CA GLY A 297 2.58 -3.42 -10.16
C GLY A 297 3.20 -4.53 -9.31
N ASP A 298 3.97 -5.39 -9.89
CA ASP A 298 4.63 -6.55 -9.27
C ASP A 298 6.13 -6.32 -8.95
N VAL A 299 6.59 -5.06 -9.04
CA VAL A 299 7.99 -4.63 -8.91
C VAL A 299 8.16 -3.72 -7.70
N ILE A 300 9.26 -3.91 -6.98
CA ILE A 300 9.72 -2.98 -5.93
C ILE A 300 10.83 -2.11 -6.52
N ARG A 301 10.73 -0.79 -6.31
CA ARG A 301 11.76 0.19 -6.70
C ARG A 301 12.23 0.97 -5.50
N VAL A 302 13.52 1.28 -5.50
CA VAL A 302 14.17 2.08 -4.46
C VAL A 302 14.70 3.34 -5.11
N TYR A 303 14.35 4.47 -4.53
CA TYR A 303 14.81 5.80 -4.97
C TYR A 303 15.62 6.45 -3.86
N ASP A 304 16.74 7.07 -4.23
CA ASP A 304 17.41 8.04 -3.39
C ASP A 304 16.66 9.37 -3.49
N VAL A 305 16.24 9.90 -2.37
CA VAL A 305 15.50 11.14 -2.23
C VAL A 305 16.25 12.16 -1.36
N SER A 306 17.56 12.03 -1.26
CA SER A 306 18.45 13.02 -0.61
C SER A 306 18.25 14.40 -1.23
N SER A 307 18.09 14.46 -2.56
CA SER A 307 17.57 15.60 -3.28
C SER A 307 16.11 15.38 -3.59
N LEU A 308 15.22 16.15 -2.94
CA LEU A 308 13.79 16.06 -3.25
C LEU A 308 13.45 16.61 -4.64
N GLU A 309 14.31 17.41 -5.25
CA GLU A 309 14.06 17.98 -6.59
C GLU A 309 14.35 16.98 -7.70
N GLU A 310 15.30 16.05 -7.48
CA GLU A 310 15.75 15.05 -8.46
C GLU A 310 15.90 13.68 -7.79
N PRO A 311 14.80 12.95 -7.56
CA PRO A 311 14.86 11.58 -7.05
C PRO A 311 15.55 10.64 -8.04
N GLU A 312 16.55 9.88 -7.58
CA GLU A 312 17.31 8.94 -8.41
C GLU A 312 16.89 7.49 -8.17
N LEU A 313 16.65 6.73 -9.22
CA LEU A 313 16.41 5.29 -9.13
C LEU A 313 17.71 4.57 -8.76
N VAL A 314 17.75 3.97 -7.57
CA VAL A 314 18.89 3.20 -7.08
C VAL A 314 18.82 1.76 -7.55
N ASN A 315 17.66 1.13 -7.41
CA ASN A 315 17.49 -0.28 -7.73
C ASN A 315 16.03 -0.61 -8.09
N GLU A 316 15.88 -1.66 -8.89
CA GLU A 316 14.59 -2.24 -9.27
C GLU A 316 14.64 -3.76 -9.09
N VAL A 317 13.65 -4.32 -8.39
CA VAL A 317 13.57 -5.74 -8.10
C VAL A 317 12.26 -6.30 -8.59
N ASP A 318 12.35 -7.34 -9.41
CA ASP A 318 11.22 -8.14 -9.89
C ASP A 318 10.70 -9.00 -8.73
N ALA A 319 9.90 -8.37 -7.85
CA ALA A 319 9.63 -8.87 -6.51
C ALA A 319 8.57 -9.98 -6.48
N HIS A 320 7.51 -9.84 -7.25
CA HIS A 320 6.33 -10.70 -7.21
C HIS A 320 5.85 -11.03 -8.63
N TRP A 321 4.87 -11.95 -8.76
CA TRP A 321 4.22 -12.20 -10.05
C TRP A 321 2.82 -11.56 -10.16
N HIS A 322 2.39 -10.87 -9.11
CA HIS A 322 1.17 -10.07 -9.06
C HIS A 322 1.44 -8.80 -8.24
N ASP A 323 0.49 -7.85 -8.25
CA ASP A 323 0.63 -6.54 -7.63
C ASP A 323 1.09 -6.62 -6.18
N VAL A 324 2.09 -5.82 -5.83
CA VAL A 324 2.51 -5.56 -4.45
C VAL A 324 1.39 -4.78 -3.75
N THR A 325 0.92 -5.26 -2.62
CA THR A 325 -0.22 -4.66 -1.90
C THR A 325 0.21 -3.74 -0.76
N ALA A 326 1.28 -4.08 -0.06
CA ALA A 326 1.79 -3.27 1.03
C ALA A 326 3.28 -3.52 1.26
N LEU A 327 3.94 -2.52 1.86
CA LEU A 327 5.32 -2.53 2.29
C LEU A 327 5.40 -2.13 3.76
N ASP A 328 6.31 -2.74 4.52
CA ASP A 328 6.63 -2.31 5.86
C ASP A 328 8.09 -2.59 6.21
N LEU A 329 8.61 -1.92 7.25
CA LEU A 329 9.98 -2.06 7.72
C LEU A 329 10.05 -3.09 8.86
N TRP A 330 10.95 -4.05 8.74
CA TRP A 330 11.27 -5.01 9.78
C TRP A 330 12.70 -4.82 10.27
N VAL A 331 12.86 -4.36 11.49
CA VAL A 331 14.17 -4.23 12.15
C VAL A 331 14.46 -5.52 12.90
N ARG A 332 15.33 -6.36 12.31
CA ARG A 332 15.69 -7.68 12.83
C ARG A 332 16.83 -7.58 13.83
N PRO A 333 16.66 -8.01 15.09
CA PRO A 333 17.78 -8.13 16.01
C PRO A 333 18.63 -9.37 15.64
N THR A 334 19.93 -9.18 15.46
CA THR A 334 20.91 -10.24 15.21
C THR A 334 21.96 -10.23 16.30
N VAL A 335 22.39 -11.40 16.76
CA VAL A 335 23.50 -11.51 17.71
C VAL A 335 24.78 -11.80 16.94
N GLY A 336 25.71 -10.86 16.96
CA GLY A 336 27.01 -11.03 16.32
C GLY A 336 27.89 -12.08 17.03
N ALA A 337 28.93 -12.56 16.35
CA ALA A 337 29.90 -13.50 16.94
C ALA A 337 30.64 -12.93 18.19
N ASP A 338 30.57 -11.63 18.37
CA ASP A 338 31.09 -10.87 19.51
C ASP A 338 30.11 -10.78 20.69
N GLY A 339 28.94 -11.46 20.59
CA GLY A 339 27.89 -11.43 21.61
C GLY A 339 27.08 -10.11 21.62
N LYS A 340 27.39 -9.15 20.74
CA LYS A 340 26.66 -7.89 20.68
C LYS A 340 25.41 -8.03 19.82
N THR A 341 24.31 -7.49 20.31
CA THR A 341 23.09 -7.37 19.51
C THR A 341 23.27 -6.25 18.48
N ARG A 342 23.12 -6.60 17.22
CA ARG A 342 23.06 -5.68 16.09
C ARG A 342 21.65 -5.69 15.53
N VAL A 343 21.27 -4.62 14.88
CA VAL A 343 19.98 -4.54 14.18
C VAL A 343 20.23 -4.54 12.68
N GLU A 344 19.48 -5.33 11.97
CA GLU A 344 19.54 -5.43 10.51
C GLU A 344 18.18 -5.02 9.94
N PRO A 345 18.10 -3.93 9.17
CA PRO A 345 16.85 -3.50 8.56
C PRO A 345 16.50 -4.35 7.34
N TRP A 346 15.24 -4.79 7.30
CA TRP A 346 14.63 -5.53 6.22
C TRP A 346 13.35 -4.85 5.76
N VAL A 347 13.08 -4.90 4.49
CA VAL A 347 11.79 -4.52 3.91
C VAL A 347 10.96 -5.78 3.75
N VAL A 348 9.71 -5.70 4.15
CA VAL A 348 8.74 -6.79 3.98
C VAL A 348 7.68 -6.33 2.98
N SER A 349 7.46 -7.14 1.95
CA SER A 349 6.43 -6.89 0.94
C SER A 349 5.36 -7.96 0.97
N THR A 350 4.13 -7.56 0.69
CA THR A 350 3.01 -8.46 0.46
C THR A 350 2.44 -8.25 -0.94
N SER A 351 1.80 -9.28 -1.48
CA SER A 351 1.25 -9.24 -2.83
C SER A 351 -0.06 -10.02 -2.96
N LEU A 352 -0.79 -9.69 -4.02
CA LEU A 352 -1.94 -10.47 -4.48
C LEU A 352 -1.55 -11.87 -5.00
N ASP A 353 -0.25 -12.17 -5.11
CA ASP A 353 0.25 -13.52 -5.39
C ASP A 353 0.13 -14.49 -4.19
N GLY A 354 -0.33 -13.98 -3.03
CA GLY A 354 -0.50 -14.78 -1.81
C GLY A 354 0.80 -15.01 -1.05
N THR A 355 1.86 -14.23 -1.32
CA THR A 355 3.13 -14.34 -0.61
C THR A 355 3.48 -13.10 0.19
N ILE A 356 4.25 -13.31 1.27
CA ILE A 356 5.05 -12.30 1.94
C ILE A 356 6.49 -12.55 1.56
N ARG A 357 7.25 -11.50 1.23
CA ARG A 357 8.67 -11.59 0.90
C ARG A 357 9.48 -10.63 1.73
N LYS A 358 10.75 -11.00 1.96
CA LYS A 358 11.69 -10.29 2.83
C LYS A 358 12.91 -9.89 2.02
N TRP A 359 13.34 -8.65 2.19
CA TRP A 359 14.43 -8.05 1.44
C TRP A 359 15.37 -7.36 2.42
N ARG A 360 16.65 -7.76 2.43
CA ARG A 360 17.64 -7.01 3.20
C ARG A 360 17.74 -5.61 2.62
N LEU A 361 17.66 -4.59 3.46
CA LEU A 361 17.77 -3.22 2.97
C LEU A 361 19.12 -2.97 2.27
N ALA A 362 20.21 -3.53 2.81
CA ALA A 362 21.53 -3.41 2.18
C ALA A 362 21.58 -3.98 0.76
N ASP A 363 20.85 -5.09 0.50
CA ASP A 363 20.79 -5.70 -0.84
C ASP A 363 19.92 -4.88 -1.80
N LEU A 364 18.84 -4.26 -1.28
CA LEU A 364 18.02 -3.36 -2.07
C LEU A 364 18.74 -2.06 -2.44
N LEU A 365 19.65 -1.59 -1.59
CA LEU A 365 20.47 -0.39 -1.84
C LEU A 365 21.73 -0.69 -2.68
N ALA A 366 22.11 -1.98 -2.82
CA ALA A 366 23.23 -2.36 -3.66
C ALA A 366 22.87 -2.12 -5.14
N GLN A 367 23.77 -1.46 -5.86
CA GLN A 367 23.60 -1.33 -7.30
C GLN A 367 23.58 -2.72 -7.95
N PRO A 368 22.66 -2.99 -8.89
CA PRO A 368 22.66 -4.25 -9.61
C PRO A 368 24.04 -4.43 -10.27
N PRO A 369 24.63 -5.65 -10.22
CA PRO A 369 25.89 -5.90 -10.90
C PRO A 369 25.73 -5.53 -12.38
N PRO A 370 26.75 -4.88 -12.99
CA PRO A 370 26.69 -4.53 -14.39
C PRO A 370 26.34 -5.78 -15.20
N PRO A 371 25.50 -5.66 -16.25
CA PRO A 371 25.10 -6.80 -17.05
C PRO A 371 26.38 -7.56 -17.46
N ARG A 372 26.46 -8.84 -17.08
CA ARG A 372 27.59 -9.68 -17.47
C ARG A 372 27.69 -9.60 -18.98
N SER A 373 28.72 -8.94 -19.48
CA SER A 373 29.08 -8.99 -20.89
C SER A 373 29.19 -10.49 -21.24
N GLY A 374 28.20 -11.00 -21.96
CA GLY A 374 28.24 -12.37 -22.44
C GLY A 374 29.55 -12.58 -23.22
N PRO A 375 30.01 -13.82 -23.34
CA PRO A 375 31.21 -14.11 -24.12
C PRO A 375 31.08 -13.45 -25.49
N PRO A 376 32.15 -12.88 -26.04
CA PRO A 376 32.11 -12.16 -27.32
C PRO A 376 31.45 -13.09 -28.36
N LYS A 377 30.29 -12.67 -28.87
CA LYS A 377 29.67 -13.36 -30.00
C LYS A 377 30.74 -13.34 -31.12
N THR A 378 31.29 -14.52 -31.43
CA THR A 378 32.08 -14.74 -32.62
C THR A 378 31.32 -14.12 -33.78
N THR A 379 31.92 -13.11 -34.38
CA THR A 379 31.46 -12.43 -35.57
C THR A 379 31.34 -13.45 -36.70
N GLN A 380 30.17 -14.08 -36.84
CA GLN A 380 29.78 -14.60 -38.12
C GLN A 380 29.37 -13.38 -38.95
N THR A 381 30.17 -13.15 -40.01
CA THR A 381 29.93 -12.13 -41.01
C THR A 381 28.50 -12.23 -41.50
N ALA A 382 27.66 -11.28 -41.11
CA ALA A 382 26.30 -11.16 -41.61
C ALA A 382 26.39 -10.71 -43.09
N PRO A 383 25.59 -11.26 -43.98
CA PRO A 383 25.42 -10.71 -45.33
C PRO A 383 24.79 -9.30 -45.22
N ALA A 384 25.22 -8.44 -46.15
CA ALA A 384 24.86 -7.03 -46.21
C ALA A 384 23.36 -6.77 -46.03
N PRO A 385 22.97 -5.66 -45.38
CA PRO A 385 21.56 -5.33 -45.18
C PRO A 385 20.92 -5.02 -46.53
N GLN A 386 19.92 -5.81 -46.88
CA GLN A 386 19.00 -5.45 -47.95
C GLN A 386 18.15 -4.27 -47.48
N THR A 387 18.11 -3.27 -48.31
CA THR A 387 17.36 -2.03 -48.20
C THR A 387 15.92 -2.26 -47.75
N SER A 388 15.46 -1.40 -46.84
CA SER A 388 14.09 -1.24 -46.39
C SER A 388 13.05 -1.40 -47.50
N SER A 389 12.21 -2.43 -47.45
CA SER A 389 10.99 -2.48 -48.21
C SER A 389 10.04 -1.44 -47.62
N LYS A 390 9.73 -0.41 -48.43
CA LYS A 390 8.51 0.38 -48.27
C LYS A 390 7.33 -0.60 -48.17
N PHE A 391 6.44 -0.41 -47.22
CA PHE A 391 5.12 -1.00 -47.25
C PHE A 391 4.43 -0.46 -48.48
N GLU A 392 4.45 -1.17 -49.58
CA GLU A 392 3.58 -0.96 -50.71
C GLU A 392 2.33 -1.79 -50.43
N MET A 393 1.19 -1.10 -50.28
CA MET A 393 -0.12 -1.75 -50.19
C MET A 393 -0.35 -2.54 -51.48
N THR A 394 -0.98 -3.69 -51.35
CA THR A 394 -1.34 -4.51 -52.49
C THR A 394 -2.47 -3.82 -53.29
N GLU A 395 -2.57 -4.08 -54.60
CA GLU A 395 -3.63 -3.50 -55.45
C GLU A 395 -5.05 -3.81 -54.94
N GLU A 396 -5.19 -4.89 -54.15
CA GLU A 396 -6.47 -5.29 -53.52
C GLU A 396 -6.77 -4.38 -52.30
N GLU A 397 -5.80 -4.03 -51.51
CA GLU A 397 -5.95 -3.11 -50.35
C GLU A 397 -6.21 -1.66 -50.80
N GLU A 398 -5.58 -1.22 -51.92
CA GLU A 398 -5.89 0.10 -52.53
C GLU A 398 -7.32 0.16 -53.07
N ARG A 399 -7.82 -0.95 -53.58
CA ARG A 399 -9.17 -1.03 -54.11
C ARG A 399 -10.24 -1.04 -53.03
N GLU A 400 -10.03 -1.75 -51.95
CA GLU A 400 -10.91 -1.71 -50.78
C GLU A 400 -10.93 -0.35 -50.09
N LEU A 401 -9.80 0.35 -50.08
CA LEU A 401 -9.73 1.71 -49.52
C LEU A 401 -10.46 2.73 -50.41
N ALA A 402 -10.39 2.56 -51.75
CA ALA A 402 -11.10 3.41 -52.68
C ALA A 402 -12.64 3.19 -52.64
N GLU A 403 -13.10 1.94 -52.45
CA GLU A 403 -14.54 1.63 -52.27
C GLU A 403 -15.11 2.19 -50.96
N LEU A 404 -14.28 2.28 -49.89
CA LEU A 404 -14.69 2.89 -48.62
C LEU A 404 -14.77 4.43 -48.66
N LEU A 405 -14.01 5.07 -49.54
CA LEU A 405 -14.00 6.53 -49.69
C LEU A 405 -15.08 7.07 -50.64
N ASP A 406 -15.65 6.21 -51.51
CA ASP A 406 -16.72 6.59 -52.46
C ASP A 406 -18.15 6.32 -51.92
N SER A 407 -18.30 5.92 -50.66
CA SER A 407 -19.61 5.62 -50.05
C SER A 407 -20.08 6.67 -49.03
N ASP A 408 -19.83 7.96 -49.30
CA ASP A 408 -20.48 9.08 -48.58
C ASP A 408 -21.34 9.93 -49.57
#